data_1eef759d7939c4449018f7e03785cc22
#
_entry.id   1eef759d7939c4449018f7e03785cc22
#
_cell.length_a   1.000
_cell.length_b   1.000
_cell.length_c   1.000
_cell.angle_alpha   90.00
_cell.angle_beta   90.00
_cell.angle_gamma   90.00
#
_symmetry.space_group_name_H-M   'P 1'
#
loop_
_entity.id
_entity.type
_entity.pdbx_description
1 polymer ?
#
loop_
_entity_poly.entity_id
_entity_poly.type
_entity_poly.pdbx_seq_one_letter_code
_entity_poly.pdbx_strand_id
1 'polypeptide(L)'
;MWRCVNYNLLDQWTSALALKRLAMAQPLIPGRQAPVNLADFDPRYVAGSWNKLTAQERIAENTAISGELAYRLYAENRRSVLLVLQGMDTSGKDGTIRAATTGINPLDFSIAAFKQPSVEELDHDFLWRIHKATPSRGRIGIFNRSHYEDVLVVRVHKLVPRSVWRARYEAINGFERHLTANGTTVLKCFLHISKDEQRQRLEARLADPTKRWKFSKADVEERKLWDDYQQAYEDALTRCNTEYAPWHVVPADRKWYRNLVVSNLLRETLEKMDPKFPPEEEGLDKIVVA
;
A
#
# COMPACT_ATOMS: atom_id res chain seq x y z
N MET A 1 6.27 1.85 49.95
CA MET A 1 4.90 2.27 49.65
C MET A 1 4.83 2.57 48.15
N TRP A 2 4.58 1.52 47.32
CA TRP A 2 4.52 1.61 45.85
C TRP A 2 3.08 1.90 45.46
N ARG A 3 2.85 2.99 44.74
CA ARG A 3 1.51 3.34 44.22
C ARG A 3 1.14 2.40 43.09
N CYS A 4 0.00 1.74 43.23
CA CYS A 4 -0.65 1.01 42.12
C CYS A 4 -0.97 1.97 40.98
N VAL A 5 -0.35 1.75 39.83
CA VAL A 5 -0.73 2.39 38.58
C VAL A 5 -2.02 1.73 38.10
N ASN A 6 -3.03 2.53 37.88
CA ASN A 6 -4.39 2.13 37.59
C ASN A 6 -4.47 1.51 36.16
N TYR A 7 -4.50 0.19 36.08
CA TYR A 7 -4.58 -0.60 34.83
C TYR A 7 -5.85 -0.34 34.00
N ASN A 8 -6.89 0.25 34.56
CA ASN A 8 -8.16 0.50 33.88
C ASN A 8 -8.14 1.65 32.87
N LEU A 9 -7.14 2.51 32.87
CA LEU A 9 -7.02 3.57 31.86
C LEU A 9 -6.40 3.06 30.55
N LEU A 10 -5.53 2.08 30.61
CA LEU A 10 -4.90 1.48 29.42
C LEU A 10 -5.90 0.67 28.58
N ASP A 11 -6.83 -0.04 29.21
CA ASP A 11 -7.85 -0.83 28.48
C ASP A 11 -8.92 0.03 27.81
N GLN A 12 -9.29 1.17 28.40
CA GLN A 12 -10.22 2.12 27.75
C GLN A 12 -9.57 2.84 26.55
N TRP A 13 -8.27 3.12 26.61
CA TRP A 13 -7.54 3.69 25.47
C TRP A 13 -7.33 2.68 24.35
N THR A 14 -7.08 1.41 24.68
CA THR A 14 -6.93 0.34 23.68
C THR A 14 -8.24 0.03 22.96
N SER A 15 -9.39 0.02 23.64
CA SER A 15 -10.69 -0.24 23.00
C SER A 15 -11.17 0.93 22.13
N ALA A 16 -11.00 2.19 22.57
CA ALA A 16 -11.33 3.37 21.79
C ALA A 16 -10.39 3.57 20.59
N LEU A 17 -9.10 3.20 20.71
CA LEU A 17 -8.15 3.14 19.62
C LEU A 17 -8.48 2.01 18.64
N ALA A 18 -8.88 0.83 19.11
CA ALA A 18 -9.30 -0.29 18.27
C ALA A 18 -10.56 0.04 17.45
N LEU A 19 -11.56 0.69 18.05
CA LEU A 19 -12.77 1.16 17.35
C LEU A 19 -12.47 2.29 16.35
N LYS A 20 -11.51 3.18 16.64
CA LYS A 20 -11.01 4.18 15.68
C LYS A 20 -10.16 3.56 14.56
N ARG A 21 -9.44 2.46 14.83
CA ARG A 21 -8.65 1.71 13.83
C ARG A 21 -9.53 1.05 12.77
N LEU A 22 -10.63 0.42 13.16
CA LEU A 22 -11.57 -0.25 12.24
C LEU A 22 -12.25 0.71 11.25
N ALA A 23 -12.25 2.01 11.53
CA ALA A 23 -12.90 3.02 10.71
C ALA A 23 -11.94 3.79 9.78
N MET A 24 -10.62 3.57 9.81
CA MET A 24 -9.64 4.37 9.05
C MET A 24 -9.46 3.96 7.59
N ALA A 25 -9.73 2.72 7.26
CA ALA A 25 -9.81 2.23 5.89
C ALA A 25 -11.14 1.53 5.73
N GLN A 26 -11.58 1.37 4.49
CA GLN A 26 -12.71 0.49 4.17
C GLN A 26 -12.12 -0.85 3.69
N PRO A 27 -11.77 -1.77 4.60
CA PRO A 27 -11.20 -3.04 4.20
C PRO A 27 -12.28 -3.89 3.53
N LEU A 28 -11.93 -4.54 2.44
CA LEU A 28 -12.76 -5.59 1.88
C LEU A 28 -12.69 -6.82 2.79
N ILE A 29 -13.80 -7.54 2.91
CA ILE A 29 -13.81 -8.77 3.70
C ILE A 29 -13.14 -9.88 2.88
N PRO A 30 -11.99 -10.44 3.34
CA PRO A 30 -11.29 -11.50 2.63
C PRO A 30 -12.19 -12.73 2.38
N GLY A 31 -11.94 -13.45 1.28
CA GLY A 31 -12.65 -14.69 0.97
C GLY A 31 -14.09 -14.53 0.47
N ARG A 32 -14.68 -13.33 0.51
CA ARG A 32 -16.00 -13.08 -0.09
C ARG A 32 -15.84 -12.82 -1.59
N GLN A 33 -16.43 -13.67 -2.40
CA GLN A 33 -16.50 -13.52 -3.86
C GLN A 33 -17.66 -12.61 -4.32
N ALA A 34 -18.28 -11.86 -3.42
CA ALA A 34 -19.30 -10.89 -3.80
C ALA A 34 -18.65 -9.82 -4.70
N PRO A 35 -19.29 -9.45 -5.83
CA PRO A 35 -18.78 -8.39 -6.69
C PRO A 35 -18.58 -7.10 -5.91
N VAL A 36 -17.41 -6.50 -6.04
CA VAL A 36 -17.13 -5.18 -5.48
C VAL A 36 -17.72 -4.14 -6.40
N ASN A 37 -18.48 -3.20 -5.83
CA ASN A 37 -18.93 -2.00 -6.51
C ASN A 37 -18.25 -0.80 -5.86
N LEU A 38 -17.43 -0.08 -6.60
CA LEU A 38 -16.69 1.08 -6.09
C LEU A 38 -17.58 2.26 -5.70
N ALA A 39 -18.81 2.31 -6.21
CA ALA A 39 -19.80 3.30 -5.80
C ALA A 39 -20.22 3.18 -4.31
N ASP A 40 -20.04 2.01 -3.71
CA ASP A 40 -20.32 1.75 -2.29
C ASP A 40 -19.25 2.33 -1.36
N PHE A 41 -18.13 2.82 -1.91
CA PHE A 41 -16.99 3.36 -1.18
C PHE A 41 -16.83 4.85 -1.46
N ASP A 42 -17.12 5.69 -0.45
CA ASP A 42 -16.98 7.15 -0.61
C ASP A 42 -15.48 7.56 -0.63
N PRO A 43 -14.97 8.10 -1.75
CA PRO A 43 -13.57 8.55 -1.84
C PRO A 43 -13.25 9.77 -0.96
N ARG A 44 -14.28 10.44 -0.40
CA ARG A 44 -14.18 11.57 0.53
C ARG A 44 -14.33 11.18 1.99
N TYR A 45 -14.59 9.89 2.26
CA TYR A 45 -14.82 9.40 3.62
C TYR A 45 -13.69 9.78 4.57
N VAL A 46 -14.08 10.15 5.78
CA VAL A 46 -13.18 10.40 6.92
C VAL A 46 -13.80 9.80 8.17
N ALA A 47 -13.13 8.86 8.79
CA ALA A 47 -13.58 8.30 10.05
C ALA A 47 -13.39 9.28 11.20
N GLY A 48 -14.36 9.32 12.12
CA GLY A 48 -14.27 10.08 13.36
C GLY A 48 -14.03 11.59 13.15
N SER A 49 -13.26 12.18 14.06
CA SER A 49 -13.03 13.64 14.12
C SER A 49 -11.66 14.08 13.58
N TRP A 50 -11.06 13.29 12.67
CA TRP A 50 -9.77 13.65 12.09
C TRP A 50 -9.82 14.93 11.27
N ASN A 51 -8.79 15.74 11.42
CA ASN A 51 -8.52 16.92 10.57
C ASN A 51 -7.07 16.86 10.08
N LYS A 52 -6.70 17.83 9.25
CA LYS A 52 -5.36 17.84 8.63
C LYS A 52 -4.23 17.92 9.65
N LEU A 53 -4.40 18.69 10.73
CA LEU A 53 -3.37 18.90 11.76
C LEU A 53 -3.15 17.59 12.57
N THR A 54 -4.22 17.07 13.16
CA THR A 54 -4.16 15.83 13.94
C THR A 54 -3.70 14.63 13.12
N ALA A 55 -4.04 14.61 11.82
CA ALA A 55 -3.54 13.60 10.91
C ALA A 55 -2.03 13.71 10.67
N GLN A 56 -1.48 14.93 10.55
CA GLN A 56 -0.03 15.12 10.38
C GLN A 56 0.76 14.65 11.59
N GLU A 57 0.28 14.95 12.80
CA GLU A 57 0.87 14.47 14.05
C GLU A 57 0.86 12.94 14.12
N ARG A 58 -0.27 12.32 13.79
CA ARG A 58 -0.38 10.86 13.79
C ARG A 58 0.49 10.21 12.71
N ILE A 59 0.61 10.80 11.53
CA ILE A 59 1.51 10.31 10.49
C ILE A 59 2.97 10.33 10.98
N ALA A 60 3.39 11.40 11.63
CA ALA A 60 4.74 11.51 12.20
C ALA A 60 4.99 10.41 13.25
N GLU A 61 4.04 10.18 14.15
CA GLU A 61 4.11 9.07 15.13
C GLU A 61 4.17 7.70 14.43
N ASN A 62 3.27 7.45 13.47
CA ASN A 62 3.24 6.20 12.73
C ASN A 62 4.57 5.92 12.02
N THR A 63 5.16 6.93 11.39
CA THR A 63 6.40 6.75 10.64
C THR A 63 7.62 6.56 11.55
N ALA A 64 7.64 7.20 12.73
CA ALA A 64 8.69 6.96 13.73
C ALA A 64 8.65 5.51 14.24
N ILE A 65 7.46 5.01 14.62
CA ILE A 65 7.29 3.62 15.07
C ILE A 65 7.60 2.63 13.92
N SER A 66 7.14 2.94 12.70
CA SER A 66 7.44 2.09 11.53
C SER A 66 8.95 2.05 11.24
N GLY A 67 9.68 3.15 11.48
CA GLY A 67 11.14 3.19 11.32
C GLY A 67 11.85 2.24 12.31
N GLU A 68 11.45 2.26 13.58
CA GLU A 68 11.97 1.32 14.57
C GLU A 68 11.67 -0.15 14.23
N LEU A 69 10.42 -0.43 13.83
CA LEU A 69 10.02 -1.79 13.47
C LEU A 69 10.68 -2.27 12.17
N ALA A 70 10.91 -1.36 11.20
CA ALA A 70 11.64 -1.66 9.98
C ALA A 70 13.10 -2.03 10.27
N TYR A 71 13.74 -1.30 11.19
CA TYR A 71 15.11 -1.62 11.62
C TYR A 71 15.18 -3.00 12.31
N ARG A 72 14.19 -3.34 13.16
CA ARG A 72 14.10 -4.69 13.75
C ARG A 72 13.86 -5.76 12.68
N LEU A 73 12.99 -5.47 11.68
CA LEU A 73 12.74 -6.38 10.56
C LEU A 73 14.01 -6.64 9.76
N TYR A 74 14.80 -5.60 9.53
CA TYR A 74 16.11 -5.70 8.87
C TYR A 74 17.07 -6.60 9.67
N ALA A 75 17.17 -6.37 10.97
CA ALA A 75 18.02 -7.17 11.85
C ALA A 75 17.55 -8.66 11.94
N GLU A 76 16.24 -8.88 11.99
CA GLU A 76 15.65 -10.24 12.00
C GLU A 76 15.99 -11.03 10.73
N ASN A 77 15.96 -10.37 9.57
CA ASN A 77 16.28 -10.90 8.24
C ASN A 77 15.60 -12.24 7.89
N ARG A 78 14.35 -12.43 8.28
CA ARG A 78 13.56 -13.66 8.03
C ARG A 78 12.32 -13.41 7.20
N ARG A 79 11.63 -12.30 7.43
CA ARG A 79 10.36 -11.92 6.80
C ARG A 79 10.52 -10.62 6.04
N SER A 80 9.53 -10.28 5.22
CA SER A 80 9.48 -9.00 4.50
C SER A 80 8.05 -8.48 4.41
N VAL A 81 7.90 -7.20 4.05
CA VAL A 81 6.61 -6.58 3.75
C VAL A 81 6.62 -6.12 2.31
N LEU A 82 5.54 -6.35 1.57
CA LEU A 82 5.31 -5.78 0.25
C LEU A 82 4.06 -4.89 0.30
N LEU A 83 4.28 -3.58 0.27
CA LEU A 83 3.21 -2.59 0.13
C LEU A 83 2.91 -2.34 -1.34
N VAL A 84 1.73 -2.72 -1.80
CA VAL A 84 1.25 -2.50 -3.17
C VAL A 84 0.32 -1.29 -3.19
N LEU A 85 0.66 -0.27 -3.97
CA LEU A 85 -0.17 0.92 -4.17
C LEU A 85 -0.74 0.94 -5.58
N GLN A 86 -2.05 0.80 -5.69
CA GLN A 86 -2.80 0.93 -6.92
C GLN A 86 -3.82 2.08 -6.85
N GLY A 87 -4.24 2.57 -7.99
CA GLY A 87 -5.24 3.64 -8.12
C GLY A 87 -5.08 4.41 -9.42
N MET A 88 -6.13 5.11 -9.80
CA MET A 88 -6.18 5.96 -11.00
C MET A 88 -5.03 6.98 -11.02
N ASP A 89 -4.75 7.53 -12.18
CA ASP A 89 -3.77 8.60 -12.29
C ASP A 89 -4.18 9.78 -11.39
N THR A 90 -3.16 10.43 -10.83
CA THR A 90 -3.29 11.47 -9.81
C THR A 90 -3.90 11.03 -8.47
N SER A 91 -4.21 9.75 -8.24
CA SER A 91 -4.67 9.27 -6.92
C SER A 91 -3.67 9.58 -5.79
N GLY A 92 -2.40 9.79 -6.15
CA GLY A 92 -1.36 10.32 -5.25
C GLY A 92 -0.44 9.27 -4.67
N LYS A 93 -0.19 8.21 -5.40
CA LYS A 93 0.75 7.12 -5.05
C LYS A 93 2.10 7.65 -4.56
N ASP A 94 2.78 8.54 -5.32
CA ASP A 94 4.08 9.13 -4.92
C ASP A 94 4.02 9.88 -3.58
N GLY A 95 2.95 10.66 -3.37
CA GLY A 95 2.75 11.40 -2.12
C GLY A 95 2.49 10.49 -0.93
N THR A 96 1.81 9.37 -1.17
CA THR A 96 1.57 8.33 -0.16
C THR A 96 2.87 7.62 0.21
N ILE A 97 3.69 7.23 -0.78
CA ILE A 97 4.99 6.62 -0.56
C ILE A 97 5.84 7.54 0.32
N ARG A 98 5.99 8.80 -0.08
CA ARG A 98 6.75 9.77 0.70
C ARG A 98 6.26 9.86 2.15
N ALA A 99 4.94 9.98 2.36
CA ALA A 99 4.38 10.11 3.68
C ALA A 99 4.55 8.84 4.54
N ALA A 100 4.49 7.66 3.93
CA ALA A 100 4.62 6.39 4.64
C ALA A 100 6.07 6.01 4.97
N THR A 101 7.05 6.53 4.20
CA THR A 101 8.47 6.20 4.37
C THR A 101 9.29 7.29 5.09
N THR A 102 8.69 8.45 5.37
CA THR A 102 9.38 9.48 6.17
C THR A 102 9.72 8.91 7.55
N GLY A 103 11.01 8.94 7.92
CA GLY A 103 11.49 8.36 9.19
C GLY A 103 11.91 6.89 9.12
N ILE A 104 11.68 6.19 8.00
CA ILE A 104 12.26 4.86 7.76
C ILE A 104 13.63 5.04 7.10
N ASN A 105 14.64 4.30 7.59
CA ASN A 105 15.97 4.33 6.99
C ASN A 105 15.88 3.87 5.51
N PRO A 106 16.45 4.62 4.55
CA PRO A 106 16.45 4.22 3.13
C PRO A 106 17.02 2.83 2.85
N LEU A 107 17.87 2.30 3.73
CA LEU A 107 18.42 0.95 3.60
C LEU A 107 17.40 -0.15 3.93
N ASP A 108 16.32 0.18 4.64
CA ASP A 108 15.34 -0.80 5.13
C ASP A 108 14.17 -0.99 4.16
N PHE A 109 14.10 -0.19 3.08
CA PHE A 109 13.05 -0.33 2.07
C PHE A 109 13.58 -0.20 0.64
N SER A 110 12.77 -0.65 -0.31
CA SER A 110 13.00 -0.47 -1.75
C SER A 110 11.70 -0.03 -2.43
N ILE A 111 11.82 0.75 -3.51
CA ILE A 111 10.67 1.21 -4.30
C ILE A 111 10.84 0.74 -5.73
N ALA A 112 9.82 0.03 -6.24
CA ALA A 112 9.69 -0.29 -7.65
C ALA A 112 8.50 0.47 -8.24
N ALA A 113 8.76 1.26 -9.30
CA ALA A 113 7.72 1.98 -10.02
C ALA A 113 7.52 1.33 -11.39
N PHE A 114 6.42 0.61 -11.55
CA PHE A 114 6.13 -0.09 -12.80
C PHE A 114 5.52 0.85 -13.84
N LYS A 115 6.19 0.93 -14.96
CA LYS A 115 5.79 1.66 -16.17
C LYS A 115 5.53 0.65 -17.29
N GLN A 116 5.39 1.17 -18.52
CA GLN A 116 5.34 0.31 -19.71
C GLN A 116 6.54 -0.65 -19.69
N PRO A 117 6.30 -1.95 -19.95
CA PRO A 117 7.37 -2.95 -19.98
C PRO A 117 8.44 -2.63 -21.02
N SER A 118 9.70 -2.93 -20.70
CA SER A 118 10.79 -2.93 -21.68
C SER A 118 10.66 -4.08 -22.67
N VAL A 119 11.47 -4.07 -23.73
CA VAL A 119 11.51 -5.18 -24.71
C VAL A 119 11.88 -6.49 -24.02
N GLU A 120 12.92 -6.48 -23.15
CA GLU A 120 13.32 -7.65 -22.37
C GLU A 120 12.17 -8.16 -21.46
N GLU A 121 11.45 -7.25 -20.80
CA GLU A 121 10.33 -7.63 -19.93
C GLU A 121 9.15 -8.23 -20.72
N LEU A 122 8.96 -7.84 -22.00
CA LEU A 122 7.94 -8.40 -22.88
C LEU A 122 8.29 -9.79 -23.41
N ASP A 123 9.57 -10.15 -23.47
CA ASP A 123 10.04 -11.48 -23.87
C ASP A 123 9.83 -12.53 -22.75
N HIS A 124 9.48 -12.11 -21.56
CA HIS A 124 9.18 -12.96 -20.42
C HIS A 124 7.69 -12.94 -20.06
N ASP A 125 7.27 -13.81 -19.15
CA ASP A 125 5.94 -13.74 -18.57
C ASP A 125 5.75 -12.46 -17.74
N PHE A 126 4.50 -12.01 -17.59
CA PHE A 126 4.18 -10.73 -16.96
C PHE A 126 4.58 -10.60 -15.48
N LEU A 127 4.82 -11.71 -14.79
CA LEU A 127 5.27 -11.73 -13.39
C LEU A 127 6.79 -11.70 -13.25
N TRP A 128 7.55 -11.98 -14.29
CA TRP A 128 9.00 -12.03 -14.22
C TRP A 128 9.62 -10.72 -13.68
N ARG A 129 9.25 -9.57 -14.26
CA ARG A 129 9.71 -8.26 -13.80
C ARG A 129 9.23 -7.92 -12.40
N ILE A 130 8.05 -8.42 -12.02
CA ILE A 130 7.46 -8.23 -10.71
C ILE A 130 8.24 -9.01 -9.66
N HIS A 131 8.56 -10.28 -9.94
CA HIS A 131 9.32 -11.13 -9.03
C HIS A 131 10.72 -10.57 -8.74
N LYS A 132 11.41 -10.05 -9.75
CA LYS A 132 12.72 -9.39 -9.59
C LYS A 132 12.68 -8.19 -8.65
N ALA A 133 11.54 -7.52 -8.56
CA ALA A 133 11.35 -6.32 -7.73
C ALA A 133 10.81 -6.64 -6.33
N THR A 134 10.46 -7.89 -6.02
CA THR A 134 9.97 -8.26 -4.67
C THR A 134 11.03 -8.01 -3.60
N PRO A 135 10.62 -7.61 -2.38
CA PRO A 135 11.59 -7.32 -1.33
C PRO A 135 12.34 -8.58 -0.90
N SER A 136 13.63 -8.43 -0.64
CA SER A 136 14.41 -9.43 0.08
C SER A 136 13.93 -9.52 1.54
N ARG A 137 14.33 -10.59 2.23
CA ARG A 137 14.10 -10.72 3.68
C ARG A 137 14.71 -9.53 4.42
N GLY A 138 14.09 -9.13 5.51
CA GLY A 138 14.48 -7.98 6.30
C GLY A 138 14.07 -6.63 5.71
N ARG A 139 13.32 -6.57 4.58
CA ARG A 139 13.03 -5.30 3.91
C ARG A 139 11.55 -5.06 3.68
N ILE A 140 11.21 -3.78 3.50
CA ILE A 140 9.93 -3.32 3.02
C ILE A 140 10.05 -3.01 1.53
N GLY A 141 9.36 -3.76 0.67
CA GLY A 141 9.19 -3.42 -0.75
C GLY A 141 7.95 -2.54 -0.93
N ILE A 142 8.05 -1.53 -1.79
CA ILE A 142 6.94 -0.65 -2.11
C ILE A 142 6.75 -0.65 -3.62
N PHE A 143 5.59 -1.11 -4.06
CA PHE A 143 5.21 -1.10 -5.47
C PHE A 143 4.34 0.11 -5.79
N ASN A 144 4.87 1.05 -6.59
CA ASN A 144 4.10 2.13 -7.21
C ASN A 144 3.57 1.62 -8.56
N ARG A 145 2.29 1.28 -8.60
CA ARG A 145 1.69 0.32 -9.54
C ARG A 145 2.27 -1.07 -9.30
N SER A 146 1.83 -2.09 -10.03
CA SER A 146 2.26 -3.47 -9.74
C SER A 146 1.89 -4.42 -10.88
N HIS A 147 1.95 -5.72 -10.60
CA HIS A 147 1.43 -6.79 -11.46
C HIS A 147 -0.07 -6.65 -11.81
N TYR A 148 -0.79 -5.81 -11.09
CA TYR A 148 -2.20 -5.50 -11.42
C TYR A 148 -2.35 -4.68 -12.70
N GLU A 149 -1.31 -3.97 -13.17
CA GLU A 149 -1.36 -3.30 -14.49
C GLU A 149 -1.70 -4.28 -15.62
N ASP A 150 -1.34 -5.54 -15.45
CA ASP A 150 -1.56 -6.63 -16.42
C ASP A 150 -3.00 -7.15 -16.49
N VAL A 151 -3.87 -6.68 -15.59
CA VAL A 151 -5.34 -6.88 -15.62
C VAL A 151 -6.11 -5.55 -15.61
N LEU A 152 -5.40 -4.42 -15.53
CA LEU A 152 -5.94 -3.06 -15.58
C LEU A 152 -5.66 -2.43 -16.95
N VAL A 153 -4.49 -1.85 -17.15
CA VAL A 153 -4.08 -1.17 -18.40
C VAL A 153 -4.20 -2.13 -19.58
N VAL A 154 -3.68 -3.34 -19.45
CA VAL A 154 -3.71 -4.34 -20.52
C VAL A 154 -5.13 -4.68 -20.95
N ARG A 155 -6.08 -4.75 -20.01
CA ARG A 155 -7.50 -4.98 -20.29
C ARG A 155 -8.15 -3.76 -20.94
N VAL A 156 -8.00 -2.56 -20.36
CA VAL A 156 -8.64 -1.33 -20.81
C VAL A 156 -8.20 -0.97 -22.21
N HIS A 157 -6.90 -1.08 -22.51
CA HIS A 157 -6.35 -0.83 -23.85
C HIS A 157 -6.42 -2.02 -24.81
N LYS A 158 -7.01 -3.15 -24.37
CA LYS A 158 -7.17 -4.37 -25.20
C LYS A 158 -5.83 -4.86 -25.79
N LEU A 159 -4.76 -4.77 -25.00
CA LEU A 159 -3.41 -5.14 -25.45
C LEU A 159 -3.24 -6.66 -25.64
N VAL A 160 -4.08 -7.46 -24.99
CA VAL A 160 -4.16 -8.91 -25.16
C VAL A 160 -5.63 -9.36 -25.21
N PRO A 161 -5.94 -10.54 -25.77
CA PRO A 161 -7.28 -11.11 -25.76
C PRO A 161 -7.87 -11.26 -24.34
N ARG A 162 -9.20 -11.20 -24.24
CA ARG A 162 -9.92 -11.33 -22.94
C ARG A 162 -9.58 -12.62 -22.20
N SER A 163 -9.41 -13.73 -22.91
CA SER A 163 -9.03 -15.02 -22.30
C SER A 163 -7.68 -14.93 -21.58
N VAL A 164 -6.73 -14.19 -22.14
CA VAL A 164 -5.38 -14.03 -21.58
C VAL A 164 -5.41 -13.21 -20.31
N TRP A 165 -5.91 -11.97 -20.33
CA TRP A 165 -5.90 -11.14 -19.13
C TRP A 165 -6.81 -11.70 -18.02
N ARG A 166 -7.89 -12.44 -18.38
CA ARG A 166 -8.77 -13.06 -17.40
C ARG A 166 -8.09 -14.19 -16.62
N ALA A 167 -7.25 -14.97 -17.28
CA ALA A 167 -6.46 -16.01 -16.63
C ALA A 167 -5.40 -15.44 -15.68
N ARG A 168 -4.95 -14.21 -15.89
CA ARG A 168 -3.94 -13.56 -15.05
C ARG A 168 -4.41 -13.34 -13.60
N TYR A 169 -5.71 -13.23 -13.32
CA TYR A 169 -6.18 -13.12 -11.92
C TYR A 169 -5.79 -14.33 -11.08
N GLU A 170 -5.89 -15.54 -11.65
CA GLU A 170 -5.46 -16.76 -10.95
C GLU A 170 -3.94 -16.80 -10.78
N ALA A 171 -3.19 -16.42 -11.81
CA ALA A 171 -1.73 -16.33 -11.73
C ALA A 171 -1.28 -15.31 -10.67
N ILE A 172 -1.94 -14.14 -10.58
CA ILE A 172 -1.71 -13.13 -9.55
C ILE A 172 -1.96 -13.72 -8.15
N ASN A 173 -3.10 -14.38 -7.94
CA ASN A 173 -3.40 -15.00 -6.66
C ASN A 173 -2.38 -16.09 -6.30
N GLY A 174 -1.97 -16.89 -7.28
CA GLY A 174 -0.90 -17.89 -7.10
C GLY A 174 0.43 -17.26 -6.70
N PHE A 175 0.81 -16.17 -7.34
CA PHE A 175 2.02 -15.41 -7.04
C PHE A 175 2.00 -14.80 -5.63
N GLU A 176 0.91 -14.11 -5.26
CA GLU A 176 0.76 -13.54 -3.91
C GLU A 176 0.77 -14.63 -2.83
N ARG A 177 0.10 -15.76 -3.08
CA ARG A 177 0.15 -16.93 -2.18
C ARG A 177 1.57 -17.49 -2.04
N HIS A 178 2.33 -17.55 -3.14
CA HIS A 178 3.72 -17.97 -3.12
C HIS A 178 4.57 -17.04 -2.25
N LEU A 179 4.44 -15.71 -2.41
CA LEU A 179 5.16 -14.74 -1.61
C LEU A 179 4.82 -14.87 -0.11
N THR A 180 3.54 -14.99 0.22
CA THR A 180 3.10 -15.09 1.63
C THR A 180 3.54 -16.39 2.27
N ALA A 181 3.51 -17.50 1.55
CA ALA A 181 4.03 -18.80 2.02
C ALA A 181 5.55 -18.77 2.30
N ASN A 182 6.27 -17.81 1.68
CA ASN A 182 7.71 -17.61 1.86
C ASN A 182 8.08 -16.44 2.79
N GLY A 183 7.13 -15.98 3.61
CA GLY A 183 7.37 -15.00 4.67
C GLY A 183 7.26 -13.53 4.26
N THR A 184 6.68 -13.24 3.08
CA THR A 184 6.37 -11.87 2.68
C THR A 184 4.93 -11.52 3.06
N THR A 185 4.72 -10.54 3.92
CA THR A 185 3.38 -9.99 4.17
C THR A 185 3.00 -9.03 3.04
N VAL A 186 1.93 -9.33 2.30
CA VAL A 186 1.45 -8.49 1.19
C VAL A 186 0.33 -7.58 1.68
N LEU A 187 0.59 -6.26 1.68
CA LEU A 187 -0.35 -5.21 2.04
C LEU A 187 -0.78 -4.46 0.78
N LYS A 188 -2.05 -4.63 0.37
CA LYS A 188 -2.56 -4.02 -0.85
C LYS A 188 -3.49 -2.85 -0.56
N CYS A 189 -3.20 -1.68 -1.14
CA CYS A 189 -3.98 -0.46 -1.01
C CYS A 189 -4.44 0.03 -2.38
N PHE A 190 -5.75 0.12 -2.57
CA PHE A 190 -6.36 0.80 -3.70
C PHE A 190 -6.70 2.24 -3.28
N LEU A 191 -6.02 3.21 -3.86
CA LEU A 191 -6.23 4.64 -3.59
C LEU A 191 -7.43 5.14 -4.39
N HIS A 192 -8.62 5.09 -3.77
CA HIS A 192 -9.89 5.42 -4.39
C HIS A 192 -10.09 6.93 -4.43
N ILE A 193 -10.01 7.49 -5.64
CA ILE A 193 -10.20 8.93 -5.93
C ILE A 193 -11.46 9.11 -6.75
N SER A 194 -12.20 10.21 -6.52
CA SER A 194 -13.33 10.60 -7.37
C SER A 194 -12.87 11.15 -8.73
N LYS A 195 -13.73 11.01 -9.74
CA LYS A 195 -13.51 11.58 -11.08
C LYS A 195 -13.33 13.10 -11.02
N ASP A 196 -14.06 13.78 -10.13
CA ASP A 196 -13.97 15.23 -9.95
C ASP A 196 -12.66 15.65 -9.30
N GLU A 197 -12.24 15.00 -8.24
CA GLU A 197 -10.95 15.29 -7.59
C GLU A 197 -9.78 15.02 -8.55
N GLN A 198 -9.87 13.97 -9.37
CA GLN A 198 -8.86 13.71 -10.41
C GLN A 198 -8.75 14.90 -11.37
N ARG A 199 -9.89 15.44 -11.85
CA ARG A 199 -9.92 16.61 -12.72
C ARG A 199 -9.23 17.80 -12.05
N GLN A 200 -9.63 18.14 -10.83
CA GLN A 200 -9.05 19.25 -10.08
C GLN A 200 -7.54 19.11 -9.91
N ARG A 201 -7.04 17.88 -9.67
CA ARG A 201 -5.59 17.62 -9.56
C ARG A 201 -4.85 17.78 -10.88
N LEU A 202 -5.47 17.40 -12.00
CA LEU A 202 -4.90 17.60 -13.34
C LEU A 202 -4.86 19.09 -13.68
N GLU A 203 -5.94 19.83 -13.44
CA GLU A 203 -6.03 21.29 -13.63
C GLU A 203 -4.99 22.02 -12.77
N ALA A 204 -4.87 21.66 -11.48
CA ALA A 204 -3.87 22.23 -10.58
C ALA A 204 -2.43 21.93 -11.04
N ARG A 205 -2.19 20.76 -11.67
CA ARG A 205 -0.88 20.40 -12.24
C ARG A 205 -0.54 21.24 -13.46
N LEU A 206 -1.51 21.53 -14.31
CA LEU A 206 -1.38 22.43 -15.47
C LEU A 206 -1.14 23.89 -15.05
N ALA A 207 -1.83 24.36 -14.01
CA ALA A 207 -1.69 25.71 -13.50
C ALA A 207 -0.32 25.97 -12.85
N ASP A 208 0.33 24.95 -12.29
CA ASP A 208 1.62 25.06 -11.59
C ASP A 208 2.79 24.82 -12.56
N PRO A 209 3.57 25.88 -12.95
CA PRO A 209 4.70 25.72 -13.87
C PRO A 209 5.74 24.68 -13.40
N THR A 210 5.90 24.51 -12.08
CA THR A 210 6.86 23.55 -11.50
C THR A 210 6.39 22.10 -11.60
N LYS A 211 5.12 21.87 -11.97
CA LYS A 211 4.51 20.53 -12.07
C LYS A 211 4.06 20.18 -13.48
N ARG A 212 4.08 21.13 -14.43
CA ARG A 212 3.66 20.89 -15.84
C ARG A 212 4.43 19.73 -16.50
N TRP A 213 5.68 19.53 -16.15
CA TRP A 213 6.50 18.44 -16.67
C TRP A 213 5.93 17.03 -16.32
N LYS A 214 5.06 16.93 -15.32
CA LYS A 214 4.35 15.69 -14.94
C LYS A 214 3.04 15.50 -15.71
N PHE A 215 2.61 16.49 -16.47
CA PHE A 215 1.37 16.43 -17.23
C PHE A 215 1.62 15.94 -18.63
N SER A 216 0.83 14.97 -19.07
CA SER A 216 0.81 14.49 -20.46
C SER A 216 -0.58 14.70 -21.07
N LYS A 217 -0.62 14.96 -22.38
CA LYS A 217 -1.90 14.92 -23.12
C LYS A 217 -2.57 13.56 -23.01
N ALA A 218 -1.78 12.49 -22.86
CA ALA A 218 -2.28 11.14 -22.63
C ALA A 218 -3.11 11.05 -21.32
N ASP A 219 -2.81 11.84 -20.28
CA ASP A 219 -3.59 11.83 -19.03
C ASP A 219 -5.06 12.21 -19.27
N VAL A 220 -5.33 13.07 -20.27
CA VAL A 220 -6.69 13.48 -20.63
C VAL A 220 -7.40 12.37 -21.41
N GLU A 221 -6.69 11.69 -22.29
CA GLU A 221 -7.24 10.55 -23.05
C GLU A 221 -7.53 9.37 -22.11
N GLU A 222 -6.61 9.05 -21.20
CA GLU A 222 -6.81 8.03 -20.17
C GLU A 222 -8.06 8.31 -19.32
N ARG A 223 -8.32 9.58 -19.00
CA ARG A 223 -9.50 9.97 -18.24
C ARG A 223 -10.81 9.66 -18.99
N LYS A 224 -10.84 9.59 -20.30
CA LYS A 224 -12.04 9.19 -21.08
C LYS A 224 -12.40 7.73 -20.82
N LEU A 225 -11.42 6.90 -20.46
CA LEU A 225 -11.57 5.48 -20.14
C LEU A 225 -11.89 5.22 -18.67
N TRP A 226 -12.35 6.27 -17.94
CA TRP A 226 -12.62 6.19 -16.50
C TRP A 226 -13.49 5.00 -16.11
N ASP A 227 -14.59 4.78 -16.80
CA ASP A 227 -15.57 3.76 -16.45
C ASP A 227 -15.01 2.35 -16.74
N ASP A 228 -14.25 2.19 -17.82
CA ASP A 228 -13.54 0.94 -18.11
C ASP A 228 -12.51 0.60 -17.03
N TYR A 229 -11.78 1.61 -16.52
CA TYR A 229 -10.85 1.43 -15.40
C TYR A 229 -11.58 1.10 -14.10
N GLN A 230 -12.71 1.77 -13.77
CA GLN A 230 -13.50 1.43 -12.58
C GLN A 230 -13.92 -0.03 -12.61
N GLN A 231 -14.46 -0.51 -13.74
CA GLN A 231 -14.84 -1.91 -13.88
C GLN A 231 -13.63 -2.86 -13.78
N ALA A 232 -12.48 -2.48 -14.32
CA ALA A 232 -11.27 -3.29 -14.22
C ALA A 232 -10.77 -3.38 -12.77
N TYR A 233 -10.83 -2.27 -12.00
CA TYR A 233 -10.53 -2.27 -10.58
C TYR A 233 -11.51 -3.09 -9.77
N GLU A 234 -12.82 -2.95 -10.00
CA GLU A 234 -13.86 -3.76 -9.33
C GLU A 234 -13.63 -5.26 -9.50
N ASP A 235 -13.30 -5.68 -10.72
CA ASP A 235 -12.96 -7.07 -10.99
C ASP A 235 -11.66 -7.51 -10.27
N ALA A 236 -10.63 -6.66 -10.24
CA ALA A 236 -9.38 -6.97 -9.55
C ALA A 236 -9.58 -7.05 -8.03
N LEU A 237 -10.31 -6.10 -7.46
CA LEU A 237 -10.68 -6.09 -6.04
C LEU A 237 -11.57 -7.28 -5.66
N THR A 238 -12.45 -7.71 -6.56
CA THR A 238 -13.30 -8.89 -6.34
C THR A 238 -12.51 -10.19 -6.39
N ARG A 239 -11.73 -10.38 -7.48
CA ARG A 239 -11.09 -11.67 -7.80
C ARG A 239 -9.81 -11.93 -7.02
N CYS A 240 -9.13 -10.86 -6.63
CA CYS A 240 -7.84 -10.93 -5.94
C CYS A 240 -7.91 -10.46 -4.48
N ASN A 241 -9.08 -10.49 -3.84
CA ASN A 241 -9.24 -10.21 -2.41
C ASN A 241 -9.15 -11.51 -1.62
N THR A 242 -7.95 -12.00 -1.37
CA THR A 242 -7.70 -13.27 -0.69
C THR A 242 -7.40 -13.06 0.80
N GLU A 243 -7.57 -14.11 1.60
CA GLU A 243 -7.29 -14.07 3.04
C GLU A 243 -5.80 -13.78 3.35
N TYR A 244 -4.90 -14.30 2.51
CA TYR A 244 -3.46 -14.12 2.68
C TYR A 244 -2.94 -12.79 2.13
N ALA A 245 -3.69 -12.11 1.25
CA ALA A 245 -3.35 -10.82 0.67
C ALA A 245 -4.63 -9.99 0.43
N PRO A 246 -5.26 -9.45 1.48
CA PRO A 246 -6.49 -8.67 1.34
C PRO A 246 -6.25 -7.29 0.75
N TRP A 247 -7.25 -6.77 0.05
CA TRP A 247 -7.28 -5.39 -0.42
C TRP A 247 -7.85 -4.43 0.63
N HIS A 248 -7.27 -3.24 0.69
CA HIS A 248 -7.77 -2.10 1.44
C HIS A 248 -8.17 -0.99 0.46
N VAL A 249 -9.45 -0.61 0.45
CA VAL A 249 -9.93 0.55 -0.30
C VAL A 249 -9.69 1.80 0.54
N VAL A 250 -8.80 2.67 0.08
CA VAL A 250 -8.34 3.86 0.80
C VAL A 250 -8.97 5.11 0.20
N PRO A 251 -9.82 5.85 0.95
CA PRO A 251 -10.36 7.12 0.50
C PRO A 251 -9.23 8.11 0.18
N ALA A 252 -9.18 8.65 -1.04
CA ALA A 252 -8.01 9.35 -1.53
C ALA A 252 -8.25 10.80 -2.00
N ASP A 253 -9.48 11.32 -1.96
CA ASP A 253 -9.76 12.71 -2.29
C ASP A 253 -9.06 13.66 -1.32
N ARG A 254 -9.03 13.33 -0.04
CA ARG A 254 -8.26 14.09 0.96
C ARG A 254 -6.87 13.51 1.11
N LYS A 255 -5.86 14.20 0.57
CA LYS A 255 -4.45 13.76 0.58
C LYS A 255 -3.93 13.42 1.98
N TRP A 256 -4.29 14.23 2.97
CA TRP A 256 -3.88 14.03 4.36
C TRP A 256 -4.51 12.76 4.96
N TYR A 257 -5.79 12.48 4.66
CA TYR A 257 -6.49 11.31 5.18
C TYR A 257 -5.97 10.02 4.54
N ARG A 258 -5.79 10.02 3.22
CA ARG A 258 -5.14 8.91 2.50
C ARG A 258 -3.78 8.56 3.10
N ASN A 259 -2.93 9.57 3.35
CA ASN A 259 -1.61 9.37 3.94
C ASN A 259 -1.70 8.81 5.36
N LEU A 260 -2.65 9.31 6.17
CA LEU A 260 -2.92 8.80 7.51
C LEU A 260 -3.30 7.31 7.47
N VAL A 261 -4.25 6.96 6.59
CA VAL A 261 -4.71 5.56 6.48
C VAL A 261 -3.57 4.63 6.09
N VAL A 262 -2.79 4.97 5.06
CA VAL A 262 -1.71 4.08 4.59
C VAL A 262 -0.56 3.99 5.60
N SER A 263 -0.17 5.10 6.24
CA SER A 263 0.86 5.06 7.29
C SER A 263 0.42 4.22 8.48
N ASN A 264 -0.87 4.28 8.84
CA ASN A 264 -1.43 3.48 9.91
C ASN A 264 -1.45 1.98 9.55
N LEU A 265 -1.89 1.63 8.34
CA LEU A 265 -1.89 0.25 7.86
C LEU A 265 -0.49 -0.36 7.82
N LEU A 266 0.52 0.40 7.39
CA LEU A 266 1.91 -0.06 7.39
C LEU A 266 2.40 -0.29 8.83
N ARG A 267 2.18 0.67 9.73
CA ARG A 267 2.52 0.53 11.15
C ARG A 267 1.86 -0.71 11.76
N GLU A 268 0.54 -0.86 11.62
CA GLU A 268 -0.21 -2.00 12.16
C GLU A 268 0.28 -3.34 11.60
N THR A 269 0.66 -3.36 10.31
CA THR A 269 1.25 -4.55 9.69
C THR A 269 2.57 -4.92 10.35
N LEU A 270 3.45 -3.96 10.57
CA LEU A 270 4.75 -4.17 11.22
C LEU A 270 4.59 -4.53 12.71
N GLU A 271 3.67 -3.86 13.43
CA GLU A 271 3.34 -4.21 14.82
C GLU A 271 2.81 -5.65 14.94
N LYS A 272 1.92 -6.07 14.04
CA LYS A 272 1.39 -7.43 13.99
C LYS A 272 2.49 -8.47 13.67
N MET A 273 3.45 -8.12 12.85
CA MET A 273 4.60 -8.97 12.56
C MET A 273 5.52 -9.09 13.78
N ASP A 274 5.59 -8.06 14.61
CA ASP A 274 6.41 -8.01 15.84
C ASP A 274 7.85 -8.47 15.59
N PRO A 275 8.61 -7.82 14.69
CA PRO A 275 9.99 -8.22 14.39
C PRO A 275 10.89 -8.03 15.60
N LYS A 276 11.82 -8.96 15.83
CA LYS A 276 12.73 -8.99 16.96
C LYS A 276 14.18 -8.90 16.50
N PHE A 277 15.02 -8.31 17.32
CA PHE A 277 16.46 -8.46 17.13
C PHE A 277 16.87 -9.93 17.26
N PRO A 278 17.87 -10.40 16.51
CA PRO A 278 18.43 -11.72 16.73
C PRO A 278 19.05 -11.81 18.13
N PRO A 279 19.20 -13.01 18.68
CA PRO A 279 19.92 -13.19 19.94
C PRO A 279 21.35 -12.66 19.83
N GLU A 280 21.86 -12.10 20.92
CA GLU A 280 23.24 -11.63 20.99
C GLU A 280 24.20 -12.82 20.85
N GLU A 281 25.38 -12.55 20.31
CA GLU A 281 26.47 -13.54 20.25
C GLU A 281 27.01 -13.80 21.65
N GLU A 282 27.31 -15.06 21.97
CA GLU A 282 27.83 -15.45 23.29
C GLU A 282 29.16 -14.73 23.61
N GLY A 283 29.24 -14.17 24.79
CA GLY A 283 30.48 -13.58 25.28
C GLY A 283 30.72 -12.12 24.88
N LEU A 284 29.74 -11.44 24.25
CA LEU A 284 29.87 -10.01 23.94
C LEU A 284 30.08 -9.14 25.18
N ASP A 285 29.55 -9.55 26.33
CA ASP A 285 29.74 -8.92 27.64
C ASP A 285 31.21 -8.92 28.13
N LYS A 286 32.08 -9.75 27.54
CA LYS A 286 33.49 -9.88 27.88
C LYS A 286 34.41 -9.17 26.91
N ILE A 287 33.87 -8.60 25.82
CA ILE A 287 34.69 -7.94 24.82
C ILE A 287 35.08 -6.53 25.33
N VAL A 288 36.37 -6.28 25.35
CA VAL A 288 36.94 -4.94 25.57
C VAL A 288 37.45 -4.41 24.23
N VAL A 289 36.87 -3.32 23.78
CA VAL A 289 37.38 -2.64 22.58
C VAL A 289 38.63 -1.84 23.00
N ALA A 290 39.80 -2.26 22.49
CA ALA A 290 41.11 -1.62 22.77
C ALA A 290 41.25 -0.32 21.96
#